data_456a5a49de559b5a94b72d94d09f7942
#
_entry.id   456a5a49de559b5a94b72d94d09f7942
#
_cell.length_a   1.000
_cell.length_b   1.000
_cell.length_c   1.000
_cell.angle_alpha   90.00
_cell.angle_beta   90.00
_cell.angle_gamma   90.00
#
_symmetry.space_group_name_H-M   'P 1'
#
loop_
_entity.id
_entity.type
_entity.pdbx_description
1 polymer ?
#
loop_
_entity_poly.entity_id
_entity_poly.type
_entity_poly.pdbx_seq_one_letter_code
_entity_poly.pdbx_strand_id
1 'polypeptide(L)'
;MKRIVTEGIGAGALGAAAVATWFLLYDVAQGRPYFTPALLGAVLFHGLRDVAAVSISWPLVLGYSLVHWAAFALFGLAAAALLAEADRQPALLFVFVMLVCCFEVFALALVALLAEWLFEALAWWSIAVANALAVVVMFSFLGRRHLRAWHTLHAVSPF
;
A
#
# COMPACT_ATOMS: atom_id res chain seq x y z
N MET A 1 23.36 1.71 -4.84
CA MET A 1 22.54 0.51 -4.59
C MET A 1 22.13 0.35 -3.13
N LYS A 2 23.04 0.29 -2.14
CA LYS A 2 22.67 0.10 -0.71
C LYS A 2 21.63 1.13 -0.19
N ARG A 3 21.76 2.39 -0.57
CA ARG A 3 20.86 3.47 -0.15
C ARG A 3 19.43 3.25 -0.68
N ILE A 4 19.26 2.94 -1.96
CA ILE A 4 17.95 2.67 -2.59
C ILE A 4 17.26 1.50 -1.88
N VAL A 5 18.00 0.43 -1.59
CA VAL A 5 17.45 -0.75 -0.89
C VAL A 5 16.97 -0.38 0.52
N THR A 6 17.79 0.34 1.29
CA THR A 6 17.40 0.73 2.66
C THR A 6 16.21 1.69 2.66
N GLU A 7 16.18 2.65 1.74
CA GLU A 7 15.09 3.62 1.61
C GLU A 7 13.80 2.94 1.11
N GLY A 8 13.93 2.02 0.15
CA GLY A 8 12.79 1.27 -0.38
C GLY A 8 12.16 0.35 0.66
N ILE A 9 12.96 -0.44 1.38
CA ILE A 9 12.45 -1.29 2.48
C ILE A 9 11.83 -0.44 3.57
N GLY A 10 12.47 0.68 3.96
CA GLY A 10 11.93 1.59 4.97
C GLY A 10 10.59 2.22 4.56
N ALA A 11 10.48 2.67 3.30
CA ALA A 11 9.22 3.19 2.76
C ALA A 11 8.13 2.12 2.73
N GLY A 12 8.46 0.93 2.24
CA GLY A 12 7.54 -0.20 2.20
C GLY A 12 7.06 -0.60 3.59
N ALA A 13 7.97 -0.67 4.57
CA ALA A 13 7.61 -0.96 5.96
C ALA A 13 6.65 0.07 6.55
N LEU A 14 6.88 1.36 6.28
CA LEU A 14 5.98 2.42 6.74
C LEU A 14 4.61 2.34 6.05
N GLY A 15 4.57 2.07 4.75
CA GLY A 15 3.31 1.87 4.01
C GLY A 15 2.52 0.66 4.54
N ALA A 16 3.19 -0.47 4.72
CA ALA A 16 2.58 -1.68 5.30
C ALA A 16 2.02 -1.43 6.70
N ALA A 17 2.79 -0.74 7.56
CA ALA A 17 2.35 -0.39 8.90
C ALA A 17 1.13 0.54 8.88
N ALA A 18 1.08 1.52 7.98
CA ALA A 18 -0.05 2.42 7.84
C ALA A 18 -1.35 1.67 7.49
N VAL A 19 -1.29 0.79 6.49
CA VAL A 19 -2.43 -0.05 6.08
C VAL A 19 -2.85 -1.01 7.19
N ALA A 20 -1.88 -1.70 7.82
CA ALA A 20 -2.16 -2.64 8.91
C ALA A 20 -2.81 -1.93 10.11
N THR A 21 -2.32 -0.74 10.46
CA THR A 21 -2.90 0.08 11.54
C THR A 21 -4.32 0.52 11.21
N TRP A 22 -4.55 0.99 9.98
CA TRP A 22 -5.88 1.40 9.53
C TRP A 22 -6.89 0.26 9.66
N PHE A 23 -6.57 -0.93 9.09
CA PHE A 23 -7.50 -2.06 9.18
C PHE A 23 -7.64 -2.62 10.58
N LEU A 24 -6.60 -2.58 11.41
CA LEU A 24 -6.74 -2.95 12.81
C LEU A 24 -7.72 -2.03 13.55
N LEU A 25 -7.61 -0.71 13.36
CA LEU A 25 -8.53 0.26 13.95
C LEU A 25 -9.97 0.06 13.43
N TYR A 26 -10.10 -0.19 12.12
CA TYR A 26 -11.38 -0.48 11.49
C TYR A 26 -12.02 -1.75 12.06
N ASP A 27 -11.27 -2.84 12.16
CA ASP A 27 -11.72 -4.13 12.70
C ASP A 27 -12.10 -4.02 14.18
N VAL A 28 -11.31 -3.29 14.98
CA VAL A 28 -11.63 -3.02 16.39
C VAL A 28 -12.93 -2.21 16.52
N ALA A 29 -13.11 -1.18 15.68
CA ALA A 29 -14.34 -0.39 15.68
C ALA A 29 -15.59 -1.22 15.30
N GLN A 30 -15.40 -2.27 14.49
CA GLN A 30 -16.45 -3.24 14.14
C GLN A 30 -16.61 -4.37 15.19
N GLY A 31 -15.86 -4.35 16.29
CA GLY A 31 -15.87 -5.40 17.31
C GLY A 31 -15.26 -6.74 16.87
N ARG A 32 -14.50 -6.76 15.78
CA ARG A 32 -13.91 -7.96 15.17
C ARG A 32 -12.39 -7.80 14.96
N PRO A 33 -11.58 -7.60 16.01
CA PRO A 33 -10.14 -7.36 15.85
C PRO A 33 -9.48 -8.48 15.02
N TYR A 34 -8.59 -8.12 14.12
CA TYR A 34 -7.88 -9.01 13.19
C TYR A 34 -8.75 -9.73 12.15
N PHE A 35 -9.98 -9.30 11.95
CA PHE A 35 -10.89 -9.92 10.97
C PHE A 35 -10.36 -9.75 9.54
N THR A 36 -9.95 -8.55 9.17
CA THR A 36 -9.46 -8.25 7.81
C THR A 36 -8.25 -9.12 7.42
N PRO A 37 -7.16 -9.21 8.20
CA PRO A 37 -6.04 -10.09 7.82
C PRO A 37 -6.39 -11.57 7.89
N ALA A 38 -7.31 -12.01 8.76
CA ALA A 38 -7.78 -13.39 8.79
C ALA A 38 -8.61 -13.73 7.55
N LEU A 39 -9.53 -12.85 7.13
CA LEU A 39 -10.32 -12.97 5.92
C LEU A 39 -9.44 -13.08 4.68
N LEU A 40 -8.52 -12.12 4.51
CA LEU A 40 -7.63 -12.09 3.35
C LEU A 40 -6.67 -13.28 3.34
N GLY A 41 -6.23 -13.75 4.51
CA GLY A 41 -5.46 -14.99 4.64
C GLY A 41 -6.27 -16.22 4.24
N ALA A 42 -7.53 -16.32 4.67
CA ALA A 42 -8.41 -17.43 4.31
C ALA A 42 -8.71 -17.46 2.81
N VAL A 43 -8.92 -16.29 2.20
CA VAL A 43 -9.08 -16.15 0.74
C VAL A 43 -7.82 -16.59 0.02
N LEU A 44 -6.66 -16.10 0.43
CA LEU A 44 -5.40 -16.31 -0.25
C LEU A 44 -4.91 -17.77 -0.14
N PHE A 45 -5.01 -18.36 1.04
CA PHE A 45 -4.43 -19.68 1.31
C PHE A 45 -5.42 -20.85 1.14
N HIS A 46 -6.71 -20.56 1.31
CA HIS A 46 -7.75 -21.61 1.30
C HIS A 46 -8.80 -21.40 0.20
N GLY A 47 -8.73 -20.30 -0.56
CA GLY A 47 -9.71 -19.98 -1.60
C GLY A 47 -11.12 -19.76 -1.03
N LEU A 48 -11.23 -19.33 0.25
CA LEU A 48 -12.52 -19.13 0.91
C LEU A 48 -13.32 -18.06 0.16
N ARG A 49 -14.63 -18.34 -0.03
CA ARG A 49 -15.56 -17.41 -0.68
C ARG A 49 -16.76 -17.04 0.17
N ASP A 50 -16.87 -17.62 1.37
CA ASP A 50 -17.95 -17.33 2.32
C ASP A 50 -17.39 -16.59 3.53
N VAL A 51 -17.80 -15.33 3.67
CA VAL A 51 -17.38 -14.46 4.78
C VAL A 51 -17.84 -15.00 6.14
N ALA A 52 -19.01 -15.66 6.19
CA ALA A 52 -19.54 -16.20 7.43
C ALA A 52 -18.73 -17.41 7.94
N ALA A 53 -18.00 -18.07 7.06
CA ALA A 53 -17.13 -19.21 7.42
C ALA A 53 -15.72 -18.79 7.91
N VAL A 54 -15.43 -17.47 7.97
CA VAL A 54 -14.12 -16.99 8.42
C VAL A 54 -13.96 -17.22 9.92
N SER A 55 -12.95 -17.99 10.28
CA SER A 55 -12.46 -18.09 11.65
C SER A 55 -11.17 -17.30 11.82
N ILE A 56 -11.12 -16.42 12.83
CA ILE A 56 -9.90 -15.69 13.15
C ILE A 56 -8.90 -16.66 13.77
N SER A 57 -7.83 -16.96 13.02
CA SER A 57 -6.74 -17.82 13.48
C SER A 57 -5.39 -17.17 13.25
N TRP A 58 -4.46 -17.35 14.19
CA TRP A 58 -3.12 -16.76 14.09
C TRP A 58 -2.33 -17.20 12.85
N PRO A 59 -2.40 -18.46 12.37
CA PRO A 59 -1.75 -18.84 11.12
C PRO A 59 -2.21 -18.02 9.92
N LEU A 60 -3.51 -17.71 9.81
CA LEU A 60 -4.05 -16.88 8.71
C LEU A 60 -3.60 -15.44 8.85
N VAL A 61 -3.70 -14.86 10.05
CA VAL A 61 -3.30 -13.48 10.33
C VAL A 61 -1.82 -13.28 10.04
N LEU A 62 -0.96 -14.15 10.58
CA LEU A 62 0.50 -14.05 10.40
C LEU A 62 0.91 -14.35 8.97
N GLY A 63 0.32 -15.37 8.33
CA GLY A 63 0.59 -15.73 6.96
C GLY A 63 0.27 -14.58 6.00
N TYR A 64 -0.93 -14.00 6.11
CA TYR A 64 -1.29 -12.83 5.33
C TYR A 64 -0.40 -11.62 5.63
N SER A 65 -0.12 -11.35 6.90
CA SER A 65 0.76 -10.25 7.28
C SER A 65 2.14 -10.37 6.64
N LEU A 66 2.70 -11.57 6.57
CA LEU A 66 3.99 -11.81 5.92
C LEU A 66 3.94 -11.47 4.43
N VAL A 67 2.91 -11.94 3.72
CA VAL A 67 2.70 -11.62 2.30
C VAL A 67 2.51 -10.10 2.10
N HIS A 68 1.72 -9.47 2.95
CA HIS A 68 1.47 -8.04 2.93
C HIS A 68 2.78 -7.23 3.09
N TRP A 69 3.58 -7.55 4.10
CA TRP A 69 4.87 -6.88 4.32
C TRP A 69 5.85 -7.10 3.16
N ALA A 70 5.90 -8.31 2.61
CA ALA A 70 6.74 -8.63 1.46
C ALA A 70 6.33 -7.83 0.21
N ALA A 71 5.02 -7.76 -0.07
CA ALA A 71 4.47 -6.97 -1.18
C ALA A 71 4.82 -5.49 -1.05
N PHE A 72 4.64 -4.91 0.15
CA PHE A 72 5.00 -3.51 0.41
C PHE A 72 6.52 -3.26 0.34
N ALA A 73 7.34 -4.21 0.77
CA ALA A 73 8.79 -4.11 0.62
C ALA A 73 9.20 -4.06 -0.86
N LEU A 74 8.63 -4.92 -1.70
CA LEU A 74 8.86 -4.91 -3.15
C LEU A 74 8.38 -3.61 -3.79
N PHE A 75 7.18 -3.15 -3.44
CA PHE A 75 6.64 -1.88 -3.94
C PHE A 75 7.51 -0.69 -3.51
N GLY A 76 7.95 -0.67 -2.25
CA GLY A 76 8.85 0.37 -1.74
C GLY A 76 10.20 0.39 -2.44
N LEU A 77 10.77 -0.78 -2.77
CA LEU A 77 12.00 -0.88 -3.56
C LEU A 77 11.83 -0.32 -4.97
N ALA A 78 10.71 -0.65 -5.64
CA ALA A 78 10.39 -0.13 -6.95
C ALA A 78 10.20 1.41 -6.91
N ALA A 79 9.47 1.91 -5.91
CA ALA A 79 9.25 3.33 -5.71
C ALA A 79 10.56 4.10 -5.46
N ALA A 80 11.45 3.57 -4.60
CA ALA A 80 12.74 4.19 -4.34
C ALA A 80 13.66 4.20 -5.58
N ALA A 81 13.64 3.13 -6.37
CA ALA A 81 14.41 3.05 -7.61
C ALA A 81 13.92 4.06 -8.66
N LEU A 82 12.59 4.18 -8.83
CA LEU A 82 11.97 5.15 -9.74
C LEU A 82 12.24 6.59 -9.30
N LEU A 83 12.16 6.90 -8.02
CA LEU A 83 12.47 8.24 -7.51
C LEU A 83 13.95 8.58 -7.65
N ALA A 84 14.85 7.63 -7.47
CA ALA A 84 16.28 7.85 -7.72
C ALA A 84 16.57 8.16 -9.18
N GLU A 85 15.82 7.61 -10.12
CA GLU A 85 15.93 7.93 -11.55
C GLU A 85 15.22 9.24 -11.90
N ALA A 86 14.11 9.57 -11.23
CA ALA A 86 13.39 10.82 -11.38
C ALA A 86 14.24 12.05 -10.99
N ASP A 87 15.20 11.89 -10.08
CA ASP A 87 16.20 12.95 -9.77
C ASP A 87 17.04 13.33 -11.01
N ARG A 88 17.17 12.43 -11.98
CA ARG A 88 17.89 12.66 -13.25
C ARG A 88 16.96 13.11 -14.36
N GLN A 89 15.72 12.64 -14.37
CA GLN A 89 14.71 12.90 -15.37
C GLN A 89 13.38 13.26 -14.70
N PRO A 90 13.11 14.55 -14.42
CA PRO A 90 11.90 14.98 -13.68
C PRO A 90 10.58 14.53 -14.29
N ALA A 91 10.54 14.28 -15.61
CA ALA A 91 9.37 13.74 -16.30
C ALA A 91 8.93 12.36 -15.74
N LEU A 92 9.86 11.57 -15.20
CA LEU A 92 9.56 10.26 -14.59
C LEU A 92 8.72 10.38 -13.31
N LEU A 93 8.76 11.53 -12.64
CA LEU A 93 7.87 11.76 -11.48
C LEU A 93 6.41 11.75 -11.90
N PHE A 94 6.08 12.37 -13.04
CA PHE A 94 4.71 12.33 -13.58
C PHE A 94 4.31 10.91 -13.97
N VAL A 95 5.21 10.17 -14.65
CA VAL A 95 4.98 8.76 -15.01
C VAL A 95 4.75 7.91 -13.74
N PHE A 96 5.52 8.15 -12.67
CA PHE A 96 5.36 7.44 -11.42
C PHE A 96 3.99 7.72 -10.78
N VAL A 97 3.56 8.98 -10.70
CA VAL A 97 2.24 9.35 -10.16
C VAL A 97 1.13 8.70 -10.98
N MET A 98 1.21 8.77 -12.31
CA MET A 98 0.25 8.13 -13.21
C MET A 98 0.20 6.61 -12.99
N LEU A 99 1.35 5.97 -12.81
CA LEU A 99 1.44 4.52 -12.60
C LEU A 99 0.80 4.11 -11.27
N VAL A 100 1.02 4.88 -10.20
CA VAL A 100 0.35 4.67 -8.90
C VAL A 100 -1.16 4.81 -9.04
N CYS A 101 -1.66 5.87 -9.68
CA CYS A 101 -3.08 6.07 -9.89
C CYS A 101 -3.70 4.95 -10.74
N CYS A 102 -3.05 4.56 -11.83
CA CYS A 102 -3.52 3.45 -12.67
C CYS A 102 -3.51 2.12 -11.91
N PHE A 103 -2.50 1.87 -11.09
CA PHE A 103 -2.42 0.66 -10.28
C PHE A 103 -3.57 0.59 -9.25
N GLU A 104 -3.89 1.70 -8.57
CA GLU A 104 -5.01 1.79 -7.64
C GLU A 104 -6.35 1.49 -8.33
N VAL A 105 -6.62 2.15 -9.46
CA VAL A 105 -7.84 1.92 -10.23
C VAL A 105 -7.91 0.46 -10.72
N PHE A 106 -6.81 -0.07 -11.23
CA PHE A 106 -6.73 -1.44 -11.70
C PHE A 106 -6.91 -2.46 -10.56
N ALA A 107 -6.28 -2.23 -9.40
CA ALA A 107 -6.42 -3.11 -8.23
C ALA A 107 -7.86 -3.14 -7.72
N LEU A 108 -8.52 -1.98 -7.60
CA LEU A 108 -9.93 -1.90 -7.23
C LEU A 108 -10.84 -2.58 -8.27
N ALA A 109 -10.58 -2.35 -9.57
CA ALA A 109 -11.35 -2.98 -10.64
C ALA A 109 -11.17 -4.51 -10.65
N LEU A 110 -9.95 -5.00 -10.39
CA LEU A 110 -9.65 -6.43 -10.33
C LEU A 110 -10.37 -7.09 -9.14
N VAL A 111 -10.34 -6.45 -7.96
CA VAL A 111 -11.07 -6.93 -6.79
C VAL A 111 -12.58 -6.92 -7.06
N ALA A 112 -13.11 -5.85 -7.69
CA ALA A 112 -14.51 -5.76 -8.08
C ALA A 112 -14.94 -6.90 -9.02
N LEU A 113 -14.08 -7.24 -10.00
CA LEU A 113 -14.38 -8.25 -11.00
C LEU A 113 -14.25 -9.69 -10.48
N LEU A 114 -13.21 -9.94 -9.66
CA LEU A 114 -12.86 -11.31 -9.22
C LEU A 114 -13.43 -11.67 -7.85
N ALA A 115 -13.74 -10.70 -7.04
CA ALA A 115 -14.14 -10.88 -5.65
C ALA A 115 -15.17 -9.82 -5.20
N GLU A 116 -16.25 -9.65 -5.99
CA GLU A 116 -17.33 -8.69 -5.70
C GLU A 116 -17.87 -8.84 -4.27
N TRP A 117 -18.00 -10.08 -3.81
CA TRP A 117 -18.40 -10.42 -2.44
C TRP A 117 -17.44 -9.88 -1.35
N LEU A 118 -16.19 -9.60 -1.69
CA LEU A 118 -15.22 -8.99 -0.77
C LEU A 118 -15.59 -7.54 -0.45
N PHE A 119 -16.23 -6.83 -1.37
CA PHE A 119 -16.71 -5.46 -1.14
C PHE A 119 -17.90 -5.40 -0.18
N GLU A 120 -18.66 -6.49 -0.05
CA GLU A 120 -19.70 -6.61 0.98
C GLU A 120 -19.06 -6.83 2.36
N ALA A 121 -17.94 -7.54 2.40
CA ALA A 121 -17.20 -7.83 3.62
C ALA A 121 -16.28 -6.70 4.10
N LEU A 122 -15.61 -6.06 3.14
CA LEU A 122 -14.69 -4.95 3.34
C LEU A 122 -15.24 -3.74 2.60
N ALA A 123 -15.69 -2.72 3.32
CA ALA A 123 -16.18 -1.50 2.69
C ALA A 123 -15.12 -0.95 1.71
N TRP A 124 -15.45 -0.85 0.42
CA TRP A 124 -14.54 -0.43 -0.64
C TRP A 124 -13.80 0.89 -0.35
N TRP A 125 -14.50 1.84 0.30
CA TRP A 125 -13.92 3.12 0.71
C TRP A 125 -12.80 2.94 1.74
N SER A 126 -12.88 1.90 2.60
CA SER A 126 -11.87 1.60 3.61
C SER A 126 -10.57 1.13 2.95
N ILE A 127 -10.66 0.38 1.86
CA ILE A 127 -9.51 -0.03 1.04
C ILE A 127 -8.86 1.20 0.40
N ALA A 128 -9.69 2.09 -0.20
CA ALA A 128 -9.19 3.31 -0.83
C ALA A 128 -8.48 4.24 0.17
N VAL A 129 -9.04 4.39 1.39
CA VAL A 129 -8.41 5.18 2.46
C VAL A 129 -7.09 4.55 2.91
N ALA A 130 -7.06 3.23 3.10
CA ALA A 130 -5.83 2.53 3.49
C ALA A 130 -4.70 2.74 2.47
N ASN A 131 -5.02 2.61 1.18
CA ASN A 131 -4.07 2.79 0.10
C ASN A 131 -3.60 4.26 0.00
N ALA A 132 -4.53 5.22 0.10
CA ALA A 132 -4.19 6.64 0.14
C ALA A 132 -3.24 6.98 1.30
N LEU A 133 -3.50 6.43 2.50
CA LEU A 133 -2.61 6.58 3.65
C LEU A 133 -1.22 6.00 3.38
N ALA A 134 -1.14 4.81 2.79
CA ALA A 134 0.14 4.20 2.44
C ALA A 134 0.92 5.07 1.47
N VAL A 135 0.27 5.56 0.40
CA VAL A 135 0.89 6.44 -0.59
C VAL A 135 1.40 7.72 0.06
N VAL A 136 0.58 8.40 0.88
CA VAL A 136 0.99 9.63 1.57
C VAL A 136 2.18 9.40 2.49
N VAL A 137 2.17 8.32 3.28
CA VAL A 137 3.26 7.99 4.22
C VAL A 137 4.55 7.66 3.47
N MET A 138 4.47 6.80 2.45
CA MET A 138 5.62 6.40 1.64
C MET A 138 6.21 7.59 0.88
N PHE A 139 5.36 8.42 0.25
CA PHE A 139 5.79 9.61 -0.47
C PHE A 139 6.41 10.65 0.45
N SER A 140 5.84 10.88 1.64
CA SER A 140 6.41 11.78 2.63
C SER A 140 7.78 11.33 3.10
N PHE A 141 7.98 10.03 3.27
CA PHE A 141 9.26 9.45 3.66
C PHE A 141 10.32 9.58 2.56
N LEU A 142 9.99 9.13 1.35
CA LEU A 142 10.91 9.15 0.21
C LEU A 142 11.17 10.59 -0.27
N GLY A 143 10.15 11.44 -0.31
CA GLY A 143 10.26 12.83 -0.73
C GLY A 143 11.21 13.64 0.15
N ARG A 144 11.16 13.46 1.48
CA ARG A 144 12.08 14.13 2.40
C ARG A 144 13.55 13.78 2.17
N ARG A 145 13.83 12.62 1.54
CA ARG A 145 15.19 12.13 1.28
C ARG A 145 15.70 12.46 -0.12
N HIS A 146 14.79 12.68 -1.07
CA HIS A 146 15.08 13.00 -2.48
C HIS A 146 14.75 14.45 -2.87
N LEU A 147 14.47 15.33 -1.90
CA LEU A 147 13.98 16.71 -2.06
C LEU A 147 14.92 17.68 -2.79
N ARG A 148 16.01 17.28 -3.39
CA ARG A 148 16.77 18.17 -4.29
C ARG A 148 15.95 18.59 -5.51
N ALA A 149 15.16 17.67 -6.09
CA ALA A 149 14.27 17.96 -7.21
C ALA A 149 13.09 18.88 -6.80
N TRP A 150 12.61 18.80 -5.55
CA TRP A 150 11.49 19.61 -5.06
C TRP A 150 11.88 21.08 -4.82
N HIS A 151 13.11 21.35 -4.38
CA HIS A 151 13.61 22.72 -4.22
C HIS A 151 13.83 23.45 -5.55
N THR A 152 14.13 22.75 -6.61
CA THR A 152 14.26 23.36 -7.95
C THR A 152 12.92 23.79 -8.54
N LEU A 153 11.83 23.10 -8.21
CA LEU A 153 10.49 23.48 -8.68
C LEU A 153 9.95 24.73 -7.96
N HIS A 154 10.36 24.98 -6.71
CA HIS A 154 10.00 26.20 -5.98
C HIS A 154 10.96 27.35 -6.20
N ALA A 155 12.17 27.11 -6.72
CA ALA A 155 13.13 28.16 -7.04
C ALA A 155 12.88 28.81 -8.43
N VAL A 156 11.97 28.28 -9.24
CA VAL A 156 11.63 28.80 -10.58
C VAL A 156 10.39 29.72 -10.55
N SER A 157 9.90 30.16 -9.40
CA SER A 157 8.86 31.19 -9.32
C SER A 157 9.44 32.49 -8.74
N PRO A 158 10.04 33.36 -9.55
CA PRO A 158 10.19 34.76 -9.23
C PRO A 158 9.10 35.52 -10.02
N PHE A 159 7.93 35.66 -9.44
CA PHE A 159 7.03 36.79 -9.73
C PHE A 159 6.42 37.26 -8.43
#